data_6a77d2f93eb5a84ace2b894099e13246
#
_entry.id   6a77d2f93eb5a84ace2b894099e13246
#
_cell.length_a   1.000
_cell.length_b   1.000
_cell.length_c   1.000
_cell.angle_alpha   90.00
_cell.angle_beta   90.00
_cell.angle_gamma   90.00
#
_symmetry.space_group_name_H-M   'P 1'
#
loop_
_entity.id
_entity.type
_entity.pdbx_description
1 polymer ?
#
loop_
_entity_poly.entity_id
_entity_poly.type
_entity_poly.pdbx_seq_one_letter_code
_entity_poly.pdbx_strand_id
1 'polypeptide(L)'
;MSGLMTGKRGLIMGLANDKSLAWGIAKQLREHGAELAFSYQGDALKKRVGPLAEQLGSDFLIECDVSDMAALDTAFDTLRSRWDTIDFVVHAIGFSDKSELRGKYVDTSLDNFLMTMNISAYSLVAVAQRAAAMMPDGGSILTLTYYGAEKVIPHYNVMGVAKAALETSVQYLANDLGPDNIRVNAISAGPIKTLAASGIGD
;
A
#
# COMPACT_ATOMS: atom_id res chain seq x y z
N MET A 1 18.16 3.25 -24.28
CA MET A 1 18.67 2.54 -23.07
C MET A 1 17.47 1.88 -22.42
N SER A 2 17.52 0.59 -22.10
CA SER A 2 16.46 -0.07 -21.34
C SER A 2 16.48 0.48 -19.91
N GLY A 3 15.32 0.89 -19.38
CA GLY A 3 15.20 1.34 -17.99
C GLY A 3 15.39 0.19 -17.00
N LEU A 4 15.69 0.50 -15.73
CA LEU A 4 15.90 -0.50 -14.67
C LEU A 4 14.69 -1.43 -14.46
N MET A 5 13.49 -0.98 -14.82
CA MET A 5 12.24 -1.69 -14.65
C MET A 5 11.64 -2.23 -15.96
N THR A 6 12.42 -2.22 -17.05
CA THR A 6 11.94 -2.72 -18.35
C THR A 6 11.55 -4.18 -18.26
N GLY A 7 10.31 -4.50 -18.67
CA GLY A 7 9.72 -5.84 -18.61
C GLY A 7 9.21 -6.24 -17.22
N LYS A 8 9.32 -5.36 -16.23
CA LYS A 8 8.78 -5.61 -14.86
C LYS A 8 7.34 -5.16 -14.74
N ARG A 9 6.53 -5.96 -14.08
CA ARG A 9 5.09 -5.76 -13.86
C ARG A 9 4.76 -5.66 -12.39
N GLY A 10 3.92 -4.72 -12.02
CA GLY A 10 3.56 -4.62 -10.61
C GLY A 10 2.27 -3.89 -10.31
N LEU A 11 1.77 -4.16 -9.10
CA LEU A 11 0.55 -3.59 -8.55
C LEU A 11 0.87 -2.39 -7.66
N ILE A 12 0.24 -1.26 -7.93
CA ILE A 12 0.27 -0.05 -7.10
C ILE A 12 -1.04 0.06 -6.33
N MET A 13 -0.96 0.04 -5.01
CA MET A 13 -2.10 0.16 -4.11
C MET A 13 -2.01 1.46 -3.31
N GLY A 14 -3.16 2.13 -3.09
CA GLY A 14 -3.24 3.34 -2.27
C GLY A 14 -3.01 4.65 -3.03
N LEU A 15 -3.12 4.64 -4.35
CA LEU A 15 -3.21 5.87 -5.14
C LEU A 15 -4.56 6.55 -4.86
N ALA A 16 -4.55 7.81 -4.41
CA ALA A 16 -5.76 8.58 -4.12
C ALA A 16 -5.83 9.89 -4.91
N ASN A 17 -4.69 10.50 -5.21
CA ASN A 17 -4.54 11.71 -6.02
C ASN A 17 -3.07 11.91 -6.44
N ASP A 18 -2.81 12.98 -7.17
CA ASP A 18 -1.48 13.39 -7.66
C ASP A 18 -0.46 13.79 -6.56
N LYS A 19 -0.91 13.90 -5.31
CA LYS A 19 -0.06 14.18 -4.12
C LYS A 19 0.22 12.93 -3.30
N SER A 20 -0.35 11.78 -3.67
CA SER A 20 -0.07 10.51 -3.00
C SER A 20 1.38 10.10 -3.21
N LEU A 21 2.01 9.53 -2.17
CA LEU A 21 3.33 8.90 -2.31
C LEU A 21 3.32 7.81 -3.39
N ALA A 22 2.22 7.03 -3.45
CA ALA A 22 2.01 6.03 -4.50
C ALA A 22 2.11 6.63 -5.92
N TRP A 23 1.67 7.87 -6.13
CA TRP A 23 1.80 8.56 -7.41
C TRP A 23 3.26 8.82 -7.78
N GLY A 24 4.04 9.37 -6.84
CA GLY A 24 5.48 9.60 -7.04
C GLY A 24 6.23 8.33 -7.36
N ILE A 25 5.94 7.24 -6.62
CA ILE A 25 6.55 5.92 -6.84
C ILE A 25 6.15 5.37 -8.21
N ALA A 26 4.86 5.40 -8.56
CA ALA A 26 4.36 4.89 -9.83
C ALA A 26 4.98 5.61 -11.03
N LYS A 27 5.14 6.95 -10.95
CA LYS A 27 5.83 7.73 -11.99
C LYS A 27 7.25 7.25 -12.20
N GLN A 28 8.02 7.10 -11.13
CA GLN A 28 9.42 6.64 -11.22
C GLN A 28 9.51 5.22 -11.79
N LEU A 29 8.65 4.31 -11.35
CA LEU A 29 8.62 2.95 -11.89
C LEU A 29 8.30 2.95 -13.39
N ARG A 30 7.31 3.76 -13.81
CA ARG A 30 6.94 3.88 -15.23
C ARG A 30 8.01 4.52 -16.08
N GLU A 31 8.65 5.60 -15.60
CA GLU A 31 9.78 6.25 -16.28
C GLU A 31 10.95 5.28 -16.50
N HIS A 32 11.12 4.32 -15.60
CA HIS A 32 12.13 3.26 -15.73
C HIS A 32 11.66 2.01 -16.49
N GLY A 33 10.45 2.03 -17.06
CA GLY A 33 9.98 1.01 -18.00
C GLY A 33 9.05 -0.06 -17.43
N ALA A 34 8.56 0.08 -16.19
CA ALA A 34 7.61 -0.86 -15.61
C ALA A 34 6.23 -0.81 -16.29
N GLU A 35 5.53 -1.93 -16.30
CA GLU A 35 4.10 -2.02 -16.53
C GLU A 35 3.36 -2.00 -15.18
N LEU A 36 2.30 -1.19 -15.07
CA LEU A 36 1.63 -0.92 -13.80
C LEU A 36 0.15 -1.31 -13.85
N ALA A 37 -0.32 -1.96 -12.79
CA ALA A 37 -1.74 -2.06 -12.44
C ALA A 37 -2.02 -1.21 -11.20
N PHE A 38 -3.24 -0.67 -11.07
CA PHE A 38 -3.62 0.18 -9.95
C PHE A 38 -4.86 -0.37 -9.26
N SER A 39 -4.81 -0.49 -7.94
CA SER A 39 -6.02 -0.77 -7.16
C SER A 39 -6.72 0.50 -6.72
N TYR A 40 -8.04 0.42 -6.57
CA TYR A 40 -8.89 1.47 -6.03
C TYR A 40 -10.02 0.86 -5.18
N GLN A 41 -10.55 1.62 -4.23
CA GLN A 41 -11.71 1.25 -3.44
C GLN A 41 -12.90 2.12 -3.81
N GLY A 42 -13.90 1.52 -4.46
CA GLY A 42 -15.16 2.17 -4.81
C GLY A 42 -15.05 3.27 -5.88
N ASP A 43 -16.20 3.71 -6.36
CA ASP A 43 -16.33 4.62 -7.51
C ASP A 43 -15.67 5.99 -7.31
N ALA A 44 -15.67 6.50 -6.08
CA ALA A 44 -15.08 7.81 -5.78
C ALA A 44 -13.57 7.83 -6.03
N LEU A 45 -12.86 6.77 -5.65
CA LEU A 45 -11.43 6.63 -5.94
C LEU A 45 -11.19 6.22 -7.39
N LYS A 46 -12.04 5.36 -7.98
CA LYS A 46 -11.95 5.02 -9.40
C LYS A 46 -11.88 6.25 -10.30
N LYS A 47 -12.77 7.22 -10.07
CA LYS A 47 -12.82 8.49 -10.83
C LYS A 47 -11.55 9.33 -10.71
N ARG A 48 -10.76 9.14 -9.65
CA ARG A 48 -9.49 9.86 -9.44
C ARG A 48 -8.30 9.07 -9.96
N VAL A 49 -8.31 7.76 -9.73
CA VAL A 49 -7.21 6.86 -10.10
C VAL A 49 -7.14 6.66 -11.61
N GLY A 50 -8.28 6.51 -12.28
CA GLY A 50 -8.34 6.27 -13.72
C GLY A 50 -7.54 7.26 -14.57
N PRO A 51 -7.82 8.57 -14.49
CA PRO A 51 -7.06 9.57 -15.25
C PRO A 51 -5.56 9.62 -14.91
N LEU A 52 -5.17 9.27 -13.68
CA LEU A 52 -3.77 9.20 -13.28
C LEU A 52 -3.08 7.96 -13.86
N ALA A 53 -3.76 6.82 -13.85
CA ALA A 53 -3.25 5.60 -14.47
C ALA A 53 -3.05 5.79 -15.99
N GLU A 54 -4.01 6.42 -16.67
CA GLU A 54 -3.92 6.76 -18.10
C GLU A 54 -2.71 7.65 -18.42
N GLN A 55 -2.38 8.63 -17.57
CA GLN A 55 -1.17 9.46 -17.73
C GLN A 55 0.12 8.62 -17.71
N LEU A 56 0.11 7.47 -17.04
CA LEU A 56 1.22 6.53 -16.98
C LEU A 56 1.09 5.41 -18.03
N GLY A 57 0.12 5.53 -18.94
CA GLY A 57 -0.11 4.55 -20.00
C GLY A 57 -0.64 3.21 -19.49
N SER A 58 -1.36 3.22 -18.36
CA SER A 58 -2.03 2.04 -17.82
C SER A 58 -3.54 2.18 -17.89
N ASP A 59 -4.20 1.14 -18.39
CA ASP A 59 -5.64 0.94 -18.36
C ASP A 59 -6.07 -0.15 -17.36
N PHE A 60 -5.10 -0.68 -16.60
CA PHE A 60 -5.35 -1.80 -15.70
C PHE A 60 -5.72 -1.32 -14.30
N LEU A 61 -7.02 -1.16 -14.10
CA LEU A 61 -7.63 -0.75 -12.83
C LEU A 61 -8.34 -1.93 -12.19
N ILE A 62 -8.11 -2.15 -10.89
CA ILE A 62 -8.62 -3.29 -10.13
C ILE A 62 -9.36 -2.76 -8.89
N GLU A 63 -10.63 -3.10 -8.75
CA GLU A 63 -11.37 -2.78 -7.53
C GLU A 63 -10.89 -3.67 -6.38
N CYS A 64 -10.60 -3.07 -5.24
CA CYS A 64 -10.07 -3.79 -4.09
C CYS A 64 -10.32 -3.02 -2.79
N ASP A 65 -11.10 -3.61 -1.90
CA ASP A 65 -11.16 -3.23 -0.50
C ASP A 65 -10.26 -4.18 0.30
N VAL A 66 -9.17 -3.65 0.84
CA VAL A 66 -8.20 -4.46 1.61
C VAL A 66 -8.71 -4.94 2.97
N SER A 67 -9.83 -4.41 3.43
CA SER A 67 -10.50 -4.86 4.66
C SER A 67 -11.39 -6.09 4.44
N ASP A 68 -11.70 -6.41 3.18
CA ASP A 68 -12.48 -7.57 2.76
C ASP A 68 -11.58 -8.60 2.06
N MET A 69 -11.45 -9.77 2.68
CA MET A 69 -10.59 -10.83 2.15
C MET A 69 -11.11 -11.41 0.83
N ALA A 70 -12.44 -11.45 0.63
CA ALA A 70 -13.02 -11.90 -0.64
C ALA A 70 -12.79 -10.88 -1.77
N ALA A 71 -12.83 -9.58 -1.46
CA ALA A 71 -12.47 -8.53 -2.41
C ALA A 71 -10.98 -8.60 -2.79
N LEU A 72 -10.10 -8.91 -1.82
CA LEU A 72 -8.68 -9.15 -2.10
C LEU A 72 -8.47 -10.36 -3.00
N ASP A 73 -9.15 -11.49 -2.76
CA ASP A 73 -9.06 -12.67 -3.61
C ASP A 73 -9.49 -12.33 -5.05
N THR A 74 -10.63 -11.67 -5.20
CA THR A 74 -11.14 -11.22 -6.50
C THR A 74 -10.17 -10.28 -7.22
N ALA A 75 -9.54 -9.36 -6.47
CA ALA A 75 -8.56 -8.43 -7.04
C ALA A 75 -7.32 -9.16 -7.58
N PHE A 76 -6.80 -10.15 -6.85
CA PHE A 76 -5.67 -10.94 -7.31
C PHE A 76 -6.03 -11.93 -8.43
N ASP A 77 -7.25 -12.45 -8.47
CA ASP A 77 -7.74 -13.22 -9.61
C ASP A 77 -7.88 -12.34 -10.87
N THR A 78 -8.35 -11.10 -10.71
CA THR A 78 -8.36 -10.12 -11.80
C THR A 78 -6.95 -9.82 -12.28
N LEU A 79 -5.99 -9.67 -11.37
CA LEU A 79 -4.59 -9.45 -11.72
C LEU A 79 -4.02 -10.63 -12.52
N ARG A 80 -4.30 -11.88 -12.08
CA ARG A 80 -3.90 -13.11 -12.78
C ARG A 80 -4.52 -13.25 -14.15
N SER A 81 -5.73 -12.76 -14.37
CA SER A 81 -6.40 -12.85 -15.66
C SER A 81 -5.66 -12.11 -16.79
N ARG A 82 -4.82 -11.14 -16.43
CA ARG A 82 -4.03 -10.35 -17.38
C ARG A 82 -2.53 -10.61 -17.29
N TRP A 83 -2.00 -10.95 -16.11
CA TRP A 83 -0.59 -11.24 -15.87
C TRP A 83 -0.43 -12.53 -15.07
N ASP A 84 0.23 -13.52 -15.63
CA ASP A 84 0.52 -14.78 -14.93
C ASP A 84 1.42 -14.59 -13.72
N THR A 85 2.35 -13.62 -13.81
CA THR A 85 3.30 -13.27 -12.76
C THR A 85 3.42 -11.77 -12.58
N ILE A 86 3.87 -11.35 -11.40
CA ILE A 86 4.24 -9.96 -11.08
C ILE A 86 5.63 -9.92 -10.46
N ASP A 87 6.31 -8.79 -10.60
CA ASP A 87 7.67 -8.58 -10.05
C ASP A 87 7.65 -7.75 -8.77
N PHE A 88 6.61 -6.92 -8.57
CA PHE A 88 6.54 -6.07 -7.37
C PHE A 88 5.12 -5.68 -6.99
N VAL A 89 4.98 -5.33 -5.70
CA VAL A 89 3.79 -4.66 -5.15
C VAL A 89 4.23 -3.44 -4.35
N VAL A 90 3.54 -2.33 -4.57
CA VAL A 90 3.63 -1.13 -3.72
C VAL A 90 2.35 -1.03 -2.90
N HIS A 91 2.46 -1.30 -1.61
CA HIS A 91 1.39 -1.22 -0.63
C HIS A 91 1.46 0.14 0.08
N ALA A 92 0.75 1.15 -0.45
CA ALA A 92 0.72 2.50 0.10
C ALA A 92 -0.63 2.79 0.78
N ILE A 93 -1.08 1.87 1.64
CA ILE A 93 -2.40 1.91 2.27
C ILE A 93 -2.27 2.24 3.76
N GLY A 94 -3.22 3.01 4.25
CA GLY A 94 -3.40 3.32 5.66
C GLY A 94 -4.67 4.12 5.85
N PHE A 95 -5.43 3.78 6.90
CA PHE A 95 -6.66 4.46 7.25
C PHE A 95 -6.94 4.36 8.74
N SER A 96 -7.51 5.43 9.30
CA SER A 96 -8.08 5.50 10.65
C SER A 96 -9.19 6.54 10.67
N ASP A 97 -10.07 6.47 11.64
CA ASP A 97 -11.06 7.52 11.88
C ASP A 97 -10.35 8.80 12.36
N LYS A 98 -10.46 9.86 11.55
CA LYS A 98 -9.84 11.16 11.83
C LYS A 98 -10.35 11.80 13.11
N SER A 99 -11.58 11.53 13.51
CA SER A 99 -12.17 12.07 14.73
C SER A 99 -11.46 11.56 15.98
N GLU A 100 -10.91 10.34 15.93
CA GLU A 100 -10.19 9.72 17.04
C GLU A 100 -8.66 9.91 16.99
N LEU A 101 -8.13 10.46 15.90
CA LEU A 101 -6.71 10.85 15.84
C LEU A 101 -6.42 12.11 16.65
N ARG A 102 -7.45 12.92 16.91
CA ARG A 102 -7.37 14.08 17.81
C ARG A 102 -7.76 13.66 19.23
N GLY A 103 -7.08 14.13 20.23
CA GLY A 103 -7.33 13.78 21.62
C GLY A 103 -6.31 12.80 22.18
N LYS A 104 -6.71 12.03 23.20
CA LYS A 104 -5.80 11.10 23.88
C LYS A 104 -5.90 9.70 23.27
N TYR A 105 -4.77 9.05 23.12
CA TYR A 105 -4.74 7.65 22.63
C TYR A 105 -5.54 6.70 23.51
N VAL A 106 -5.57 6.92 24.82
CA VAL A 106 -6.31 6.08 25.78
C VAL A 106 -7.82 6.06 25.53
N ASP A 107 -8.35 7.04 24.79
CA ASP A 107 -9.78 7.15 24.47
C ASP A 107 -10.12 6.47 23.12
N THR A 108 -9.14 5.83 22.46
CA THR A 108 -9.38 5.12 21.20
C THR A 108 -10.40 3.99 21.39
N SER A 109 -11.45 4.00 20.56
CA SER A 109 -12.44 2.93 20.59
C SER A 109 -11.89 1.60 20.06
N LEU A 110 -12.46 0.49 20.52
CA LEU A 110 -12.09 -0.84 20.03
C LEU A 110 -12.36 -0.95 18.52
N ASP A 111 -13.47 -0.42 18.04
CA ASP A 111 -13.85 -0.50 16.63
C ASP A 111 -12.85 0.23 15.72
N ASN A 112 -12.45 1.46 16.09
CA ASN A 112 -11.42 2.18 15.34
C ASN A 112 -10.05 1.52 15.46
N PHE A 113 -9.70 0.99 16.63
CA PHE A 113 -8.45 0.24 16.81
C PHE A 113 -8.39 -0.96 15.85
N LEU A 114 -9.44 -1.80 15.83
CA LEU A 114 -9.50 -2.98 14.97
C LEU A 114 -9.50 -2.61 13.49
N MET A 115 -10.29 -1.62 13.09
CA MET A 115 -10.34 -1.11 11.72
C MET A 115 -8.96 -0.57 11.27
N THR A 116 -8.32 0.25 12.09
CA THR A 116 -7.02 0.83 11.79
C THR A 116 -5.95 -0.25 11.65
N MET A 117 -5.91 -1.21 12.56
CA MET A 117 -4.98 -2.34 12.51
C MET A 117 -5.21 -3.24 11.29
N ASN A 118 -6.47 -3.54 10.98
CA ASN A 118 -6.82 -4.33 9.81
C ASN A 118 -6.34 -3.66 8.51
N ILE A 119 -6.73 -2.40 8.30
CA ILE A 119 -6.43 -1.68 7.04
C ILE A 119 -4.97 -1.25 6.96
N SER A 120 -4.36 -0.80 8.07
CA SER A 120 -3.04 -0.14 8.02
C SER A 120 -1.86 -1.05 8.36
N ALA A 121 -2.11 -2.26 8.87
CA ALA A 121 -1.07 -3.24 9.20
C ALA A 121 -1.35 -4.62 8.60
N TYR A 122 -2.48 -5.26 8.95
CA TYR A 122 -2.77 -6.62 8.50
C TYR A 122 -2.94 -6.74 6.98
N SER A 123 -3.46 -5.71 6.33
CA SER A 123 -3.62 -5.72 4.88
C SER A 123 -2.31 -5.98 4.12
N LEU A 124 -1.15 -5.56 4.66
CA LEU A 124 0.16 -5.91 4.08
C LEU A 124 0.38 -7.42 4.09
N VAL A 125 0.05 -8.09 5.19
CA VAL A 125 0.21 -9.55 5.32
C VAL A 125 -0.69 -10.27 4.32
N ALA A 126 -1.95 -9.87 4.25
CA ALA A 126 -2.93 -10.45 3.34
C ALA A 126 -2.56 -10.23 1.85
N VAL A 127 -2.03 -9.06 1.51
CA VAL A 127 -1.52 -8.74 0.17
C VAL A 127 -0.25 -9.53 -0.14
N ALA A 128 0.70 -9.61 0.81
CA ALA A 128 1.95 -10.33 0.61
C ALA A 128 1.74 -11.82 0.37
N GLN A 129 0.80 -12.46 1.08
CA GLN A 129 0.43 -13.85 0.87
C GLN A 129 -0.01 -14.12 -0.58
N ARG A 130 -0.86 -13.25 -1.12
CA ARG A 130 -1.39 -13.40 -2.49
C ARG A 130 -0.36 -13.02 -3.55
N ALA A 131 0.41 -11.98 -3.30
CA ALA A 131 1.46 -11.53 -4.19
C ALA A 131 2.58 -12.57 -4.33
N ALA A 132 3.00 -13.19 -3.24
CA ALA A 132 4.03 -14.23 -3.26
C ALA A 132 3.66 -15.40 -4.18
N ALA A 133 2.39 -15.79 -4.22
CA ALA A 133 1.91 -16.83 -5.14
C ALA A 133 1.97 -16.44 -6.63
N MET A 134 2.23 -15.16 -6.95
CA MET A 134 2.43 -14.64 -8.30
C MET A 134 3.89 -14.24 -8.59
N MET A 135 4.82 -14.53 -7.67
CA MET A 135 6.25 -14.18 -7.77
C MET A 135 7.15 -15.44 -7.75
N PRO A 136 6.96 -16.40 -8.68
CA PRO A 136 7.69 -17.67 -8.66
C PRO A 136 9.20 -17.52 -8.82
N ASP A 137 9.66 -16.44 -9.43
CA ASP A 137 11.08 -16.14 -9.64
C ASP A 137 11.61 -15.07 -8.66
N GLY A 138 10.87 -14.85 -7.56
CA GLY A 138 11.14 -13.77 -6.61
C GLY A 138 10.50 -12.46 -6.99
N GLY A 139 10.70 -11.45 -6.12
CA GLY A 139 10.07 -10.15 -6.33
C GLY A 139 10.36 -9.12 -5.23
N SER A 140 9.57 -8.06 -5.21
CA SER A 140 9.72 -6.99 -4.21
C SER A 140 8.37 -6.50 -3.72
N ILE A 141 8.17 -6.49 -2.42
CA ILE A 141 7.00 -5.88 -1.76
C ILE A 141 7.47 -4.68 -0.98
N LEU A 142 6.89 -3.53 -1.25
CA LEU A 142 7.23 -2.25 -0.62
C LEU A 142 6.01 -1.69 0.09
N THR A 143 6.16 -1.30 1.35
CA THR A 143 5.13 -0.54 2.07
C THR A 143 5.64 0.82 2.52
N LEU A 144 4.74 1.66 3.03
CA LEU A 144 5.05 3.00 3.53
C LEU A 144 4.78 3.07 5.03
N THR A 145 5.79 3.47 5.78
CA THR A 145 5.70 3.72 7.22
C THR A 145 6.01 5.17 7.55
N TYR A 146 5.99 5.50 8.82
CA TYR A 146 6.25 6.85 9.32
C TYR A 146 6.86 6.77 10.71
N TYR A 147 7.69 7.76 11.02
CA TYR A 147 8.41 7.89 12.29
C TYR A 147 7.53 7.80 13.55
N GLY A 148 6.21 7.97 13.41
CA GLY A 148 5.24 7.69 14.46
C GLY A 148 5.18 6.25 14.95
N ALA A 149 5.84 5.31 14.25
CA ALA A 149 6.05 3.94 14.73
C ALA A 149 7.06 3.88 15.89
N GLU A 150 8.05 4.77 15.90
CA GLU A 150 9.15 4.81 16.87
C GLU A 150 8.96 5.88 17.94
N LYS A 151 8.32 6.97 17.60
CA LYS A 151 8.15 8.16 18.47
C LYS A 151 6.70 8.60 18.52
N VAL A 152 6.29 9.12 19.67
CA VAL A 152 4.99 9.73 19.83
C VAL A 152 4.92 11.01 18.99
N ILE A 153 4.02 11.00 18.02
CA ILE A 153 3.72 12.16 17.18
C ILE A 153 2.33 12.67 17.59
N PRO A 154 2.16 13.97 17.91
CA PRO A 154 0.85 14.53 18.22
C PRO A 154 -0.16 14.23 17.12
N HIS A 155 -1.39 13.89 17.51
CA HIS A 155 -2.50 13.61 16.61
C HIS A 155 -2.29 12.42 15.67
N TYR A 156 -1.35 11.53 15.98
CA TYR A 156 -1.13 10.29 15.21
C TYR A 156 -1.72 9.06 15.91
N ASN A 157 -1.78 9.05 17.24
CA ASN A 157 -2.48 8.07 18.10
C ASN A 157 -2.38 6.62 17.61
N VAL A 158 -3.53 5.98 17.36
CA VAL A 158 -3.63 4.58 16.94
C VAL A 158 -2.87 4.30 15.62
N MET A 159 -2.70 5.28 14.75
CA MET A 159 -1.88 5.12 13.54
C MET A 159 -0.41 4.84 13.87
N GLY A 160 0.13 5.43 14.95
CA GLY A 160 1.48 5.11 15.42
C GLY A 160 1.62 3.64 15.81
N VAL A 161 0.64 3.11 16.55
CA VAL A 161 0.58 1.69 16.92
C VAL A 161 0.47 0.80 15.68
N ALA A 162 -0.38 1.17 14.72
CA ALA A 162 -0.52 0.43 13.47
C ALA A 162 0.77 0.46 12.64
N LYS A 163 1.51 1.58 12.62
CA LYS A 163 2.79 1.66 11.90
C LYS A 163 3.90 0.84 12.59
N ALA A 164 3.91 0.76 13.92
CA ALA A 164 4.81 -0.14 14.63
C ALA A 164 4.52 -1.62 14.30
N ALA A 165 3.24 -2.01 14.29
CA ALA A 165 2.82 -3.34 13.87
C ALA A 165 3.17 -3.62 12.40
N LEU A 166 3.01 -2.63 11.50
CA LEU A 166 3.39 -2.73 10.10
C LEU A 166 4.90 -2.96 9.94
N GLU A 167 5.75 -2.20 10.63
CA GLU A 167 7.21 -2.35 10.56
C GLU A 167 7.67 -3.73 11.03
N THR A 168 7.10 -4.22 12.14
CA THR A 168 7.39 -5.57 12.63
C THR A 168 6.88 -6.63 11.63
N SER A 169 5.71 -6.43 11.03
CA SER A 169 5.20 -7.32 9.98
C SER A 169 6.13 -7.40 8.77
N VAL A 170 6.75 -6.28 8.38
CA VAL A 170 7.77 -6.27 7.31
C VAL A 170 8.93 -7.19 7.65
N GLN A 171 9.42 -7.19 8.91
CA GLN A 171 10.53 -8.05 9.35
C GLN A 171 10.16 -9.53 9.24
N TYR A 172 8.98 -9.93 9.75
CA TYR A 172 8.53 -11.31 9.67
C TYR A 172 8.27 -11.76 8.22
N LEU A 173 7.61 -10.93 7.42
CA LEU A 173 7.39 -11.23 6.00
C LEU A 173 8.72 -11.33 5.22
N ALA A 174 9.70 -10.48 5.52
CA ALA A 174 11.01 -10.55 4.89
C ALA A 174 11.76 -11.84 5.25
N ASN A 175 11.63 -12.31 6.50
CA ASN A 175 12.19 -13.60 6.93
C ASN A 175 11.50 -14.77 6.21
N ASP A 176 10.18 -14.76 6.16
CA ASP A 176 9.40 -15.89 5.65
C ASP A 176 9.50 -16.01 4.12
N LEU A 177 9.51 -14.89 3.40
CA LEU A 177 9.52 -14.84 1.94
C LEU A 177 10.93 -14.72 1.34
N GLY A 178 11.93 -14.43 2.16
CA GLY A 178 13.33 -14.33 1.75
C GLY A 178 13.89 -15.57 1.05
N PRO A 179 13.61 -16.80 1.54
CA PRO A 179 14.00 -18.03 0.85
C PRO A 179 13.48 -18.16 -0.58
N ASP A 180 12.33 -17.53 -0.89
CA ASP A 180 11.73 -17.49 -2.23
C ASP A 180 12.22 -16.29 -3.06
N ASN A 181 13.29 -15.61 -2.64
CA ASN A 181 13.83 -14.40 -3.27
C ASN A 181 12.84 -13.21 -3.32
N ILE A 182 11.84 -13.17 -2.45
CA ILE A 182 10.91 -12.05 -2.33
C ILE A 182 11.37 -11.13 -1.21
N ARG A 183 11.73 -9.90 -1.56
CA ARG A 183 12.18 -8.88 -0.60
C ARG A 183 10.97 -8.09 -0.11
N VAL A 184 10.86 -7.90 1.19
CA VAL A 184 9.83 -7.06 1.80
C VAL A 184 10.50 -5.92 2.55
N ASN A 185 10.14 -4.68 2.20
CA ASN A 185 10.76 -3.47 2.75
C ASN A 185 9.72 -2.38 3.03
N ALA A 186 10.09 -1.43 3.87
CA ALA A 186 9.30 -0.23 4.14
C ALA A 186 10.13 1.04 3.87
N ILE A 187 9.46 2.07 3.35
CA ILE A 187 10.00 3.43 3.30
C ILE A 187 9.39 4.21 4.46
N SER A 188 10.23 4.65 5.40
CA SER A 188 9.83 5.61 6.42
C SER A 188 9.88 7.00 5.80
N ALA A 189 8.76 7.43 5.23
CA ALA A 189 8.64 8.73 4.62
C ALA A 189 8.53 9.82 5.69
N GLY A 190 9.19 10.95 5.47
CA GLY A 190 9.04 12.14 6.31
C GLY A 190 7.64 12.76 6.19
N PRO A 191 7.39 13.89 6.86
CA PRO A 191 6.11 14.59 6.80
C PRO A 191 5.91 15.17 5.39
N ILE A 192 5.15 14.45 4.56
CA ILE A 192 4.82 14.83 3.20
C ILE A 192 3.35 15.23 3.15
N LYS A 193 3.05 16.36 2.52
CA LYS A 193 1.69 16.90 2.39
C LYS A 193 0.86 16.04 1.43
N THR A 194 0.29 14.96 1.94
CA THR A 194 -0.62 14.05 1.24
C THR A 194 -2.07 14.25 1.69
N LEU A 195 -3.02 13.61 1.01
CA LEU A 195 -4.42 13.57 1.47
C LEU A 195 -4.53 12.90 2.85
N ALA A 196 -3.77 11.84 3.10
CA ALA A 196 -3.73 11.18 4.40
C ALA A 196 -3.18 12.11 5.50
N ALA A 197 -2.09 12.84 5.24
CA ALA A 197 -1.50 13.78 6.18
C ALA A 197 -2.45 14.94 6.55
N SER A 198 -3.32 15.37 5.64
CA SER A 198 -4.32 16.41 5.93
C SER A 198 -5.33 16.01 7.03
N GLY A 199 -5.37 14.74 7.40
CA GLY A 199 -6.20 14.22 8.49
C GLY A 199 -5.55 14.29 9.87
N ILE A 200 -4.23 14.49 9.93
CA ILE A 200 -3.46 14.45 11.19
C ILE A 200 -3.53 15.78 11.95
N GLY A 201 -3.94 16.86 11.29
CA GLY A 201 -4.05 18.19 11.90
C GLY A 201 -2.72 18.95 11.89
N ASP A 202 -2.82 20.28 12.05
CA ASP A 202 -1.68 21.19 12.20
C ASP A 202 -1.04 21.02 13.57
#